data_312b5855593069d223bc6c47b528e76e
#
_entry.id   312b5855593069d223bc6c47b528e76e
#
_cell.length_a   1.000
_cell.length_b   1.000
_cell.length_c   1.000
_cell.angle_alpha   90.00
_cell.angle_beta   90.00
_cell.angle_gamma   90.00
#
_symmetry.space_group_name_H-M   'P 1'
#
loop_
_entity.id
_entity.type
_entity.pdbx_description
1 polymer ?
#
loop_
_entity_poly.entity_id
_entity_poly.type
_entity_poly.pdbx_seq_one_letter_code
_entity_poly.pdbx_strand_id
1 'polypeptide(L)'
;MRFGDKVNLVVCQHSKIDDWIEHFREFYTYTVFDLTKPKQLKAFLECPVKCVGVINYELAFRRTELKKLRDFTLMLDESSLIQNEDTKRAKYLLGLNAAHVILLSGTVVNGNEDVHERLWSQCQLLGWPIEKKTFWQHYVVTKTVETDGYFKKVPTGEYKNIDRLKRKLHDYGAIFMRTDEVFELPAQNDIYITVQPSGEY
;
A
#
# COMPACT_ATOMS: atom_id res chain seq x y z
N MET A 1 7.61 14.66 -8.31
CA MET A 1 6.17 14.45 -8.14
C MET A 1 5.56 15.71 -7.56
N ARG A 2 4.59 16.30 -8.20
CA ARG A 2 3.86 17.42 -7.59
C ARG A 2 2.68 16.81 -6.82
N PHE A 3 2.72 16.87 -5.49
CA PHE A 3 1.50 16.80 -4.71
C PHE A 3 0.64 17.99 -5.18
N GLY A 4 -0.47 17.69 -5.88
CA GLY A 4 -1.28 18.72 -6.52
C GLY A 4 -2.28 19.37 -5.58
N ASP A 5 -2.70 18.62 -4.56
CA ASP A 5 -3.80 19.01 -3.71
C ASP A 5 -3.36 19.87 -2.53
N LYS A 6 -4.32 20.65 -2.03
CA LYS A 6 -4.12 21.50 -0.86
C LYS A 6 -3.93 20.66 0.40
N VAL A 7 -4.61 19.51 0.49
CA VAL A 7 -4.59 18.61 1.64
C VAL A 7 -4.01 17.27 1.22
N ASN A 8 -3.07 16.77 1.99
CA ASN A 8 -2.41 15.48 1.72
C ASN A 8 -2.44 14.62 2.99
N LEU A 9 -2.79 13.36 2.85
CA LEU A 9 -2.81 12.36 3.92
C LEU A 9 -1.81 11.25 3.60
N VAL A 10 -0.80 11.10 4.44
CA VAL A 10 0.17 10.01 4.35
C VAL A 10 -0.16 8.96 5.41
N VAL A 11 -0.32 7.72 4.98
CA VAL A 11 -0.51 6.57 5.87
C VAL A 11 0.69 5.65 5.71
N CYS A 12 1.41 5.42 6.79
CA CYS A 12 2.66 4.65 6.80
C CYS A 12 2.72 3.66 7.97
N GLN A 13 3.81 2.94 8.10
CA GLN A 13 4.10 2.17 9.31
C GLN A 13 4.41 3.11 10.48
N HIS A 14 4.13 2.67 11.71
CA HIS A 14 4.36 3.50 12.91
C HIS A 14 5.80 3.98 13.04
N SER A 15 6.78 3.13 12.73
CA SER A 15 8.21 3.45 12.76
C SER A 15 8.64 4.47 11.70
N LYS A 16 7.78 4.79 10.72
CA LYS A 16 8.08 5.70 9.60
C LYS A 16 7.42 7.08 9.73
N ILE A 17 6.70 7.32 10.82
CA ILE A 17 6.00 8.60 11.03
C ILE A 17 6.98 9.77 11.07
N ASP A 18 8.03 9.65 11.89
CA ASP A 18 9.00 10.72 12.07
C ASP A 18 9.80 10.95 10.78
N ASP A 19 10.22 9.88 10.08
CA ASP A 19 10.93 9.98 8.79
C ASP A 19 10.11 10.79 7.76
N TRP A 20 8.79 10.50 7.65
CA TRP A 20 7.91 11.23 6.74
C TRP A 20 7.70 12.69 7.16
N ILE A 21 7.55 12.95 8.47
CA ILE A 21 7.40 14.32 9.00
C ILE A 21 8.65 15.15 8.71
N GLU A 22 9.83 14.60 8.95
CA GLU A 22 11.12 15.26 8.68
C GLU A 22 11.29 15.50 7.18
N HIS A 23 11.03 14.50 6.34
CA HIS A 23 11.11 14.62 4.89
C HIS A 23 10.24 15.77 4.36
N PHE A 24 8.98 15.87 4.80
CA PHE A 24 8.12 16.97 4.34
C PHE A 24 8.55 18.34 4.86
N ARG A 25 9.13 18.43 6.04
CA ARG A 25 9.65 19.68 6.58
C ARG A 25 10.92 20.14 5.89
N GLU A 26 11.76 19.21 5.48
CA GLU A 26 13.04 19.51 4.85
C GLU A 26 12.87 19.89 3.37
N PHE A 27 12.07 19.14 2.64
CA PHE A 27 11.99 19.24 1.18
C PHE A 27 10.78 19.98 0.63
N TYR A 28 9.79 20.32 1.48
CA TYR A 28 8.54 20.93 1.05
C TYR A 28 8.07 22.06 1.98
N THR A 29 7.29 22.98 1.39
CA THR A 29 6.70 24.12 2.12
C THR A 29 5.30 23.80 2.66
N TYR A 30 5.04 22.58 3.10
CA TYR A 30 3.76 22.18 3.69
C TYR A 30 3.73 22.43 5.19
N THR A 31 2.55 22.74 5.71
CA THR A 31 2.30 22.63 7.16
C THR A 31 2.12 21.15 7.50
N VAL A 32 3.01 20.60 8.32
CA VAL A 32 3.09 19.16 8.63
C VAL A 32 2.45 18.86 9.97
N PHE A 33 1.58 17.84 10.01
CA PHE A 33 0.85 17.42 11.19
C PHE A 33 1.08 15.93 11.50
N ASP A 34 1.39 15.64 12.76
CA ASP A 34 1.39 14.29 13.32
C ASP A 34 -0.03 13.93 13.80
N LEU A 35 -0.76 13.16 12.99
CA LEU A 35 -2.16 12.83 13.27
C LEU A 35 -2.33 11.72 14.33
N THR A 36 -1.25 11.20 14.87
CA THR A 36 -1.31 10.36 16.07
C THR A 36 -1.79 11.17 17.27
N LYS A 37 -1.52 12.48 17.26
CA LYS A 37 -1.87 13.44 18.31
C LYS A 37 -3.25 14.07 18.02
N PRO A 38 -4.26 13.89 18.91
CA PRO A 38 -5.61 14.39 18.67
C PRO A 38 -5.71 15.90 18.40
N LYS A 39 -4.89 16.70 19.08
CA LYS A 39 -4.86 18.16 18.86
C LYS A 39 -4.38 18.53 17.46
N GLN A 40 -3.39 17.79 16.93
CA GLN A 40 -2.87 18.02 15.58
C GLN A 40 -3.85 17.53 14.50
N LEU A 41 -4.59 16.45 14.76
CA LEU A 41 -5.66 16.00 13.86
C LEU A 41 -6.71 17.10 13.67
N LYS A 42 -7.18 17.73 14.76
CA LYS A 42 -8.13 18.83 14.66
C LYS A 42 -7.56 19.99 13.85
N ALA A 43 -6.34 20.41 14.15
CA ALA A 43 -5.67 21.49 13.43
C ALA A 43 -5.46 21.17 11.93
N PHE A 44 -5.16 19.91 11.60
CA PHE A 44 -5.07 19.46 10.21
C PHE A 44 -6.37 19.59 9.44
N LEU A 45 -7.48 19.15 10.04
CA LEU A 45 -8.81 19.22 9.40
C LEU A 45 -9.30 20.65 9.16
N GLU A 46 -8.81 21.59 9.95
CA GLU A 46 -9.16 23.03 9.87
C GLU A 46 -8.08 23.85 9.12
N CYS A 47 -7.04 23.21 8.59
CA CYS A 47 -5.89 23.90 8.00
C CYS A 47 -6.28 24.64 6.69
N PRO A 48 -6.11 25.98 6.62
CA PRO A 48 -6.52 26.76 5.45
C PRO A 48 -5.47 26.78 4.33
N VAL A 49 -4.25 26.32 4.59
CA VAL A 49 -3.10 26.35 3.67
C VAL A 49 -2.72 24.94 3.23
N LYS A 50 -1.75 24.83 2.34
CA LYS A 50 -1.21 23.52 1.92
C LYS A 50 -0.65 22.76 3.12
N CYS A 51 -1.16 21.56 3.36
CA CYS A 51 -0.80 20.77 4.51
C CYS A 51 -0.65 19.29 4.20
N VAL A 52 0.07 18.60 5.05
CA VAL A 52 0.20 17.15 5.05
C VAL A 52 0.01 16.62 6.47
N GLY A 53 -0.85 15.62 6.60
CA GLY A 53 -1.04 14.86 7.82
C GLY A 53 -0.41 13.48 7.68
N VAL A 54 0.36 13.06 8.66
CA VAL A 54 1.02 11.74 8.70
C VAL A 54 0.41 10.91 9.82
N ILE A 55 0.04 9.66 9.51
CA ILE A 55 -0.59 8.74 10.47
C ILE A 55 -0.18 7.30 10.16
N ASN A 56 -0.19 6.44 11.17
CA ASN A 56 0.00 5.01 10.94
C ASN A 56 -1.31 4.25 10.65
N TYR A 57 -1.19 3.11 9.98
CA TYR A 57 -2.32 2.27 9.56
C TYR A 57 -3.26 1.89 10.71
N GLU A 58 -2.71 1.58 11.90
CA GLU A 58 -3.48 1.13 13.07
C GLU A 58 -4.33 2.23 13.69
N LEU A 59 -3.93 3.48 13.55
CA LEU A 59 -4.69 4.63 14.03
C LEU A 59 -5.59 5.22 12.95
N ALA A 60 -5.24 5.16 11.68
CA ALA A 60 -5.99 5.77 10.60
C ALA A 60 -7.47 5.37 10.63
N PHE A 61 -7.79 4.06 10.74
CA PHE A 61 -9.18 3.60 10.78
C PHE A 61 -9.92 3.92 12.10
N ARG A 62 -9.20 4.34 13.14
CA ARG A 62 -9.79 4.81 14.42
C ARG A 62 -10.10 6.30 14.39
N ARG A 63 -9.53 7.05 13.44
CA ARG A 63 -9.74 8.47 13.23
C ARG A 63 -10.86 8.69 12.20
N THR A 64 -12.10 8.46 12.64
CA THR A 64 -13.28 8.54 11.75
C THR A 64 -13.46 9.91 11.12
N GLU A 65 -12.90 10.95 11.72
CA GLU A 65 -12.90 12.34 11.24
C GLU A 65 -12.23 12.49 9.88
N LEU A 66 -11.24 11.63 9.56
CA LEU A 66 -10.56 11.63 8.25
C LEU A 66 -11.52 11.35 7.09
N LYS A 67 -12.67 10.71 7.33
CA LYS A 67 -13.73 10.54 6.32
C LYS A 67 -14.38 11.86 5.89
N LYS A 68 -14.16 12.95 6.63
CA LYS A 68 -14.64 14.29 6.27
C LYS A 68 -13.77 14.96 5.22
N LEU A 69 -12.56 14.48 4.99
CA LEU A 69 -11.67 15.01 3.96
C LEU A 69 -12.32 14.93 2.59
N ARG A 70 -12.09 15.97 1.79
CA ARG A 70 -12.52 16.09 0.39
C ARG A 70 -11.37 16.70 -0.41
N ASP A 71 -11.31 16.37 -1.68
CA ASP A 71 -10.32 16.93 -2.62
C ASP A 71 -8.88 16.84 -2.08
N PHE A 72 -8.49 15.67 -1.61
CA PHE A 72 -7.18 15.42 -1.01
C PHE A 72 -6.43 14.30 -1.74
N THR A 73 -5.10 14.32 -1.60
CA THR A 73 -4.23 13.22 -2.02
C THR A 73 -4.05 12.24 -0.87
N LEU A 74 -4.32 10.97 -1.10
CA LEU A 74 -4.00 9.86 -0.22
C LEU A 74 -2.69 9.20 -0.68
N MET A 75 -1.72 9.13 0.20
CA MET A 75 -0.47 8.40 -0.03
C MET A 75 -0.36 7.25 0.96
N LEU A 76 -0.19 6.04 0.45
CA LEU A 76 0.02 4.83 1.26
C LEU A 76 1.47 4.36 1.08
N ASP A 77 2.25 4.49 2.14
CA ASP A 77 3.59 3.91 2.22
C ASP A 77 3.50 2.46 2.69
N GLU A 78 4.16 1.55 1.99
CA GLU A 78 4.00 0.10 2.11
C GLU A 78 2.53 -0.33 1.91
N SER A 79 2.00 0.01 0.72
CA SER A 79 0.59 -0.29 0.35
C SER A 79 0.26 -1.78 0.33
N SER A 80 1.24 -2.67 0.37
CA SER A 80 1.07 -4.11 0.60
C SER A 80 0.29 -4.42 1.88
N LEU A 81 0.32 -3.53 2.89
CA LEU A 81 -0.41 -3.69 4.14
C LEU A 81 -1.95 -3.68 4.01
N ILE A 82 -2.49 -3.27 2.87
CA ILE A 82 -3.93 -3.29 2.58
C ILE A 82 -4.34 -4.38 1.59
N GLN A 83 -3.46 -5.29 1.24
CA GLN A 83 -3.73 -6.38 0.30
C GLN A 83 -4.92 -7.26 0.70
N ASN A 84 -5.13 -7.46 2.00
CA ASN A 84 -6.32 -8.13 2.50
C ASN A 84 -7.44 -7.12 2.73
N GLU A 85 -8.36 -7.05 1.76
CA GLU A 85 -9.51 -6.13 1.75
C GLU A 85 -10.50 -6.37 2.90
N ASP A 86 -10.46 -7.54 3.54
CA ASP A 86 -11.35 -7.85 4.66
C ASP A 86 -10.91 -7.24 5.99
N THR A 87 -9.68 -6.77 6.07
CA THR A 87 -9.17 -6.10 7.27
C THR A 87 -9.85 -4.76 7.51
N LYS A 88 -9.99 -4.37 8.77
CA LYS A 88 -10.57 -3.07 9.16
C LYS A 88 -9.84 -1.89 8.52
N ARG A 89 -8.50 -1.97 8.46
CA ARG A 89 -7.65 -0.92 7.85
C ARG A 89 -7.89 -0.80 6.34
N ALA A 90 -7.93 -1.93 5.61
CA ALA A 90 -8.17 -1.91 4.17
C ALA A 90 -9.58 -1.39 3.84
N LYS A 91 -10.62 -1.91 4.50
CA LYS A 91 -12.01 -1.42 4.34
C LYS A 91 -12.14 0.07 4.60
N TYR A 92 -11.42 0.57 5.61
CA TYR A 92 -11.45 1.99 5.93
C TYR A 92 -10.79 2.84 4.83
N LEU A 93 -9.57 2.47 4.41
CA LEU A 93 -8.80 3.22 3.41
C LEU A 93 -9.45 3.16 2.02
N LEU A 94 -9.99 2.00 1.63
CA LEU A 94 -10.79 1.83 0.40
C LEU A 94 -12.05 2.70 0.41
N GLY A 95 -12.59 2.99 1.59
CA GLY A 95 -13.78 3.85 1.78
C GLY A 95 -13.46 5.35 1.89
N LEU A 96 -12.20 5.76 1.81
CA LEU A 96 -11.82 7.17 1.73
C LEU A 96 -11.99 7.65 0.28
N ASN A 97 -12.66 8.78 0.10
CA ASN A 97 -12.89 9.36 -1.22
C ASN A 97 -11.80 10.38 -1.55
N ALA A 98 -10.59 9.89 -1.79
CA ALA A 98 -9.45 10.71 -2.20
C ALA A 98 -9.56 11.12 -3.67
N ALA A 99 -9.20 12.36 -4.01
CA ALA A 99 -9.15 12.84 -5.38
C ALA A 99 -7.98 12.22 -6.15
N HIS A 100 -6.85 12.04 -5.46
CA HIS A 100 -5.66 11.39 -6.01
C HIS A 100 -5.12 10.36 -5.02
N VAL A 101 -4.53 9.29 -5.55
CA VAL A 101 -3.93 8.22 -4.74
C VAL A 101 -2.51 7.95 -5.20
N ILE A 102 -1.61 7.80 -4.25
CA ILE A 102 -0.22 7.37 -4.46
C ILE A 102 0.01 6.12 -3.61
N LEU A 103 0.37 5.02 -4.24
CA LEU A 103 0.70 3.77 -3.58
C LEU A 103 2.21 3.53 -3.73
N LEU A 104 2.90 3.38 -2.62
CA LEU A 104 4.30 3.00 -2.57
C LEU A 104 4.41 1.61 -1.97
N SER A 105 5.23 0.75 -2.55
CA SER A 105 5.57 -0.55 -1.99
C SER A 105 6.84 -1.09 -2.63
N GLY A 106 7.71 -1.68 -1.83
CA GLY A 106 8.87 -2.42 -2.31
C GLY A 106 8.53 -3.82 -2.81
N THR A 107 7.31 -4.32 -2.55
CA THR A 107 6.91 -5.72 -2.75
C THR A 107 5.69 -5.90 -3.66
N VAL A 108 5.38 -4.93 -4.52
CA VAL A 108 4.13 -4.93 -5.31
C VAL A 108 4.02 -6.11 -6.26
N VAL A 109 5.10 -6.59 -6.85
CA VAL A 109 5.15 -7.82 -7.66
C VAL A 109 6.61 -8.27 -7.74
N ASN A 110 7.16 -8.88 -6.72
CA ASN A 110 8.43 -9.58 -6.85
C ASN A 110 8.19 -11.00 -7.34
N GLY A 111 8.84 -11.33 -8.40
CA GLY A 111 8.60 -12.39 -9.37
C GLY A 111 8.46 -13.85 -8.92
N ASN A 112 8.44 -14.26 -7.66
CA ASN A 112 8.43 -15.67 -7.33
C ASN A 112 7.39 -16.17 -6.32
N GLU A 113 6.75 -15.31 -5.50
CA GLU A 113 5.79 -15.81 -4.50
C GLU A 113 4.63 -14.84 -4.22
N ASP A 114 4.47 -13.82 -5.03
CA ASP A 114 3.50 -12.78 -4.72
C ASP A 114 2.09 -13.21 -5.06
N VAL A 115 1.32 -13.14 -4.06
CA VAL A 115 -0.09 -13.45 -4.00
C VAL A 115 -0.86 -12.42 -4.84
N HIS A 116 -0.81 -12.54 -6.18
CA HIS A 116 -1.40 -11.57 -7.12
C HIS A 116 -2.90 -11.37 -6.89
N GLU A 117 -3.60 -12.35 -6.31
CA GLU A 117 -4.99 -12.21 -5.91
C GLU A 117 -5.22 -11.08 -4.89
N ARG A 118 -4.17 -10.67 -4.17
CA ARG A 118 -4.23 -9.60 -3.17
C ARG A 118 -4.04 -8.20 -3.77
N LEU A 119 -3.69 -8.09 -5.05
CA LEU A 119 -3.56 -6.79 -5.73
C LEU A 119 -4.90 -6.10 -5.99
N TRP A 120 -6.01 -6.81 -5.86
CA TRP A 120 -7.32 -6.26 -6.18
C TRP A 120 -7.64 -4.97 -5.41
N SER A 121 -7.35 -4.90 -4.11
CA SER A 121 -7.59 -3.70 -3.30
C SER A 121 -6.74 -2.51 -3.76
N GLN A 122 -5.51 -2.75 -4.18
CA GLN A 122 -4.65 -1.71 -4.73
C GLN A 122 -5.17 -1.23 -6.09
N CYS A 123 -5.65 -2.15 -6.95
CA CYS A 123 -6.29 -1.80 -8.22
C CYS A 123 -7.49 -0.87 -8.01
N GLN A 124 -8.33 -1.14 -6.99
CA GLN A 124 -9.47 -0.27 -6.68
C GLN A 124 -9.03 1.14 -6.32
N LEU A 125 -7.99 1.29 -5.49
CA LEU A 125 -7.44 2.60 -5.13
C LEU A 125 -6.81 3.33 -6.30
N LEU A 126 -6.21 2.61 -7.25
CA LEU A 126 -5.68 3.17 -8.50
C LEU A 126 -6.78 3.60 -9.49
N GLY A 127 -8.04 3.37 -9.14
CA GLY A 127 -9.18 3.73 -9.99
C GLY A 127 -9.49 2.70 -11.08
N TRP A 128 -8.95 1.49 -10.99
CA TRP A 128 -9.32 0.39 -11.88
C TRP A 128 -10.56 -0.34 -11.35
N PRO A 129 -11.77 -0.10 -11.92
CA PRO A 129 -13.03 -0.59 -11.37
C PRO A 129 -13.29 -2.05 -11.76
N ILE A 130 -12.31 -2.92 -11.60
CA ILE A 130 -12.45 -4.34 -11.88
C ILE A 130 -13.13 -5.06 -10.72
N GLU A 131 -14.18 -5.82 -10.99
CA GLU A 131 -14.79 -6.66 -9.98
C GLU A 131 -13.83 -7.78 -9.54
N LYS A 132 -13.81 -8.11 -8.24
CA LYS A 132 -12.95 -9.14 -7.67
C LYS A 132 -13.07 -10.48 -8.38
N LYS A 133 -14.30 -10.92 -8.68
CA LYS A 133 -14.55 -12.16 -9.41
C LYS A 133 -13.91 -12.16 -10.81
N THR A 134 -14.03 -11.06 -11.52
CA THR A 134 -13.44 -10.86 -12.85
C THR A 134 -11.93 -10.82 -12.78
N PHE A 135 -11.37 -10.11 -11.78
CA PHE A 135 -9.93 -10.10 -11.54
C PHE A 135 -9.37 -11.52 -11.33
N TRP A 136 -10.01 -12.30 -10.45
CA TRP A 136 -9.63 -13.69 -10.21
C TRP A 136 -9.74 -14.58 -11.46
N GLN A 137 -10.81 -14.46 -12.22
CA GLN A 137 -10.99 -15.22 -13.47
C GLN A 137 -9.89 -14.94 -14.49
N HIS A 138 -9.40 -13.72 -14.55
CA HIS A 138 -8.37 -13.32 -15.52
C HIS A 138 -6.95 -13.64 -15.07
N TYR A 139 -6.65 -13.55 -13.79
CA TYR A 139 -5.26 -13.50 -13.33
C TYR A 139 -4.88 -14.60 -12.34
N VAL A 140 -5.83 -15.28 -11.70
CA VAL A 140 -5.55 -16.30 -10.70
C VAL A 140 -5.90 -17.69 -11.23
N VAL A 141 -5.00 -18.65 -11.07
CA VAL A 141 -5.28 -20.07 -11.30
C VAL A 141 -5.93 -20.65 -10.05
N THR A 142 -7.09 -21.28 -10.21
CA THR A 142 -7.85 -21.82 -9.08
C THR A 142 -8.10 -23.30 -9.26
N LYS A 143 -8.09 -24.05 -8.16
CA LYS A 143 -8.58 -25.43 -8.09
C LYS A 143 -9.84 -25.52 -7.24
N THR A 144 -10.69 -26.49 -7.55
CA THR A 144 -11.85 -26.80 -6.73
C THR A 144 -11.45 -27.75 -5.63
N VAL A 145 -11.76 -27.42 -4.39
CA VAL A 145 -11.53 -28.27 -3.22
C VAL A 145 -12.89 -28.52 -2.56
N GLU A 146 -13.12 -29.76 -2.19
CA GLU A 146 -14.28 -30.14 -1.38
C GLU A 146 -13.92 -30.04 0.11
N THR A 147 -14.74 -29.32 0.86
CA THR A 147 -14.61 -29.18 2.31
C THR A 147 -16.01 -29.27 2.90
N ASP A 148 -16.22 -30.24 3.77
CA ASP A 148 -17.51 -30.47 4.47
C ASP A 148 -18.73 -30.57 3.53
N GLY A 149 -18.54 -31.22 2.35
CA GLY A 149 -19.59 -31.39 1.33
C GLY A 149 -19.86 -30.15 0.47
N TYR A 150 -19.07 -29.09 0.62
CA TYR A 150 -19.15 -27.89 -0.23
C TYR A 150 -17.93 -27.76 -1.15
N PHE A 151 -18.17 -27.38 -2.40
CA PHE A 151 -17.11 -27.12 -3.37
C PHE A 151 -16.69 -25.64 -3.32
N LYS A 152 -15.42 -25.40 -3.00
CA LYS A 152 -14.84 -24.06 -2.97
C LYS A 152 -13.68 -23.95 -3.94
N LYS A 153 -13.62 -22.84 -4.70
CA LYS A 153 -12.44 -22.49 -5.49
C LYS A 153 -11.41 -21.83 -4.60
N VAL A 154 -10.21 -22.40 -4.60
CA VAL A 154 -9.05 -21.87 -3.87
C VAL A 154 -7.92 -21.57 -4.84
N PRO A 155 -7.08 -20.55 -4.62
CA PRO A 155 -5.93 -20.27 -5.46
C PRO A 155 -4.93 -21.40 -5.36
N THR A 156 -4.21 -21.68 -6.45
CA THR A 156 -3.15 -22.68 -6.50
C THR A 156 -1.78 -22.11 -6.13
N GLY A 157 -1.67 -20.78 -6.05
CA GLY A 157 -0.38 -20.07 -6.02
C GLY A 157 0.16 -19.76 -7.41
N GLU A 158 -0.50 -20.24 -8.46
CA GLU A 158 -0.13 -19.95 -9.85
C GLU A 158 -0.98 -18.81 -10.41
N TYR A 159 -0.39 -18.06 -11.33
CA TYR A 159 -1.01 -16.89 -11.94
C TYR A 159 -0.93 -16.97 -13.45
N LYS A 160 -1.86 -16.32 -14.12
CA LYS A 160 -1.97 -16.30 -15.58
C LYS A 160 -2.12 -14.88 -16.11
N ASN A 161 -1.82 -14.68 -17.39
CA ASN A 161 -1.93 -13.39 -18.07
C ASN A 161 -1.15 -12.24 -17.38
N ILE A 162 -0.01 -12.54 -16.79
CA ILE A 162 0.81 -11.59 -16.01
C ILE A 162 1.20 -10.37 -16.84
N ASP A 163 1.59 -10.54 -18.10
CA ASP A 163 1.94 -9.41 -18.97
C ASP A 163 0.75 -8.48 -19.23
N ARG A 164 -0.45 -9.06 -19.32
CA ARG A 164 -1.67 -8.27 -19.43
C ARG A 164 -1.95 -7.52 -18.12
N LEU A 165 -1.73 -8.15 -16.96
CA LEU A 165 -1.88 -7.51 -15.66
C LEU A 165 -0.91 -6.32 -15.52
N LYS A 166 0.38 -6.53 -15.83
CA LYS A 166 1.40 -5.47 -15.79
C LYS A 166 1.05 -4.30 -16.69
N ARG A 167 0.63 -4.56 -17.94
CA ARG A 167 0.18 -3.49 -18.87
C ARG A 167 -1.03 -2.75 -18.31
N LYS A 168 -2.01 -3.46 -17.73
CA LYS A 168 -3.17 -2.81 -17.12
C LYS A 168 -2.79 -1.96 -15.91
N LEU A 169 -1.93 -2.43 -15.03
CA LEU A 169 -1.42 -1.63 -13.92
C LEU A 169 -0.69 -0.37 -14.43
N HIS A 170 0.10 -0.51 -15.49
CA HIS A 170 0.77 0.63 -16.13
C HIS A 170 -0.23 1.64 -16.72
N ASP A 171 -1.32 1.18 -17.36
CA ASP A 171 -2.40 2.05 -17.85
C ASP A 171 -3.02 2.90 -16.73
N TYR A 172 -3.01 2.39 -15.49
CA TYR A 172 -3.49 3.06 -14.29
C TYR A 172 -2.37 3.73 -13.47
N GLY A 173 -1.22 3.97 -14.09
CA GLY A 173 -0.13 4.76 -13.55
C GLY A 173 0.89 4.00 -12.69
N ALA A 174 0.87 2.67 -12.68
CA ALA A 174 1.89 1.91 -11.97
C ALA A 174 3.24 2.01 -12.68
N ILE A 175 4.28 2.29 -11.91
CA ILE A 175 5.67 2.32 -12.36
C ILE A 175 6.44 1.27 -11.57
N PHE A 176 7.10 0.37 -12.27
CA PHE A 176 7.96 -0.65 -11.70
C PHE A 176 9.41 -0.25 -11.93
N MET A 177 10.17 -0.09 -10.85
CA MET A 177 11.59 0.26 -10.90
C MET A 177 12.37 -0.75 -10.06
N ARG A 178 13.46 -1.24 -10.62
CA ARG A 178 14.39 -2.10 -9.87
C ARG A 178 15.49 -1.23 -9.28
N THR A 179 16.03 -1.65 -8.14
CA THR A 179 17.08 -0.90 -7.45
C THR A 179 18.34 -0.77 -8.31
N ASP A 180 18.67 -1.83 -9.06
CA ASP A 180 19.82 -1.88 -9.99
C ASP A 180 19.63 -1.01 -11.26
N GLU A 181 18.40 -0.59 -11.59
CA GLU A 181 18.11 0.34 -12.67
C GLU A 181 18.28 1.81 -12.25
N VAL A 182 18.27 2.10 -10.96
CA VAL A 182 18.23 3.46 -10.41
C VAL A 182 19.53 3.84 -9.69
N PHE A 183 20.20 2.84 -9.10
CA PHE A 183 21.42 3.03 -8.33
C PHE A 183 22.52 2.08 -8.76
N GLU A 184 23.76 2.57 -8.82
CA GLU A 184 24.95 1.72 -8.88
C GLU A 184 25.16 1.10 -7.50
N LEU A 185 24.79 -0.16 -7.37
CA LEU A 185 24.97 -0.90 -6.11
C LEU A 185 26.41 -1.41 -6.02
N PRO A 186 27.05 -1.35 -4.84
CA PRO A 186 28.32 -2.02 -4.62
C PRO A 186 28.16 -3.54 -4.78
N ALA A 187 29.24 -4.22 -5.17
CA ALA A 187 29.25 -5.67 -5.27
C ALA A 187 28.83 -6.31 -3.94
N GLN A 188 27.79 -7.11 -4.00
CA GLN A 188 27.31 -7.84 -2.82
C GLN A 188 28.13 -9.12 -2.65
N ASN A 189 28.77 -9.29 -1.49
CA ASN A 189 29.45 -10.51 -1.10
C ASN A 189 28.64 -11.19 0.00
N ASP A 190 28.04 -12.33 -0.31
CA ASP A 190 27.33 -13.13 0.68
C ASP A 190 28.31 -14.00 1.45
N ILE A 191 28.40 -13.80 2.77
CA ILE A 191 29.22 -14.63 3.65
C ILE A 191 28.28 -15.61 4.37
N TYR A 192 28.39 -16.89 4.02
CA TYR A 192 27.64 -17.97 4.70
C TYR A 192 28.39 -18.41 5.96
N ILE A 193 27.79 -18.16 7.11
CA ILE A 193 28.31 -18.63 8.42
C ILE A 193 27.44 -19.80 8.86
N THR A 194 28.00 -21.02 8.86
CA THR A 194 27.33 -22.20 9.42
C THR A 194 27.58 -22.22 10.93
N VAL A 195 26.53 -22.04 11.71
CA VAL A 195 26.58 -22.19 13.16
C VAL A 195 26.07 -23.56 13.55
N GLN A 196 26.91 -24.39 14.22
CA GLN A 196 26.43 -25.61 14.83
C GLN A 196 25.69 -25.25 16.11
N PRO A 197 24.44 -25.71 16.32
CA PRO A 197 23.78 -25.51 17.60
C PRO A 197 24.55 -26.27 18.69
N SER A 198 24.91 -25.56 19.76
CA SER A 198 25.44 -26.21 20.95
C SER A 198 24.41 -27.16 21.52
N GLY A 199 24.73 -28.43 21.67
CA GLY A 199 23.82 -29.51 22.07
C GLY A 199 23.41 -29.48 23.55
N GLU A 200 23.18 -28.31 24.13
CA GLU A 200 22.64 -28.17 25.49
C GLU A 200 21.27 -27.48 25.40
N TYR A 201 20.23 -28.33 25.29
CA TYR A 201 18.86 -28.03 25.66
C TYR A 201 18.27 -29.22 26.39
#